data_028fd39da326a507e17817d65da4392d
#
_entry.id   028fd39da326a507e17817d65da4392d
#
_cell.length_a   1.000
_cell.length_b   1.000
_cell.length_c   1.000
_cell.angle_alpha   90.00
_cell.angle_beta   90.00
_cell.angle_gamma   90.00
#
_symmetry.space_group_name_H-M   'P 1'
#
loop_
_entity.id
_entity.type
_entity.pdbx_description
1 polymer ?
#
loop_
_entity_poly.entity_id
_entity_poly.type
_entity_poly.pdbx_seq_one_letter_code
_entity_poly.pdbx_strand_id
1 'polypeptide(L)'
;MFYPKIIYYGMGIENYELGRKLLDQYNDVPKIEIENHNNIEELRKKQNSEFTKLKQYLIIGTRKTHKYVENHKVSDYLVPYTSSGCTAMCMYCYLVCNYNKCAYLRLFVNREEMLDKLIKTANKSEKELTFEIGSNSDLVLENTITHNLEWTIEKFGQNNRGYITFPTKFAYVDPLLNLKHNGRTIIRMSVNPEEIIQKVEFGTSRLKDRIEAINKLKSTGYKIGILIAPVILVENWKELYKELIERLKRELSEEVKKDVFFEVIFMTYSYVHTKINEEAFPNAINLYDREHMTGRGKGKYTYKQEIRKEGEQYIRKLLEEKFPNNQIIYIV
;
A
#
# COMPACT_ATOMS: atom_id res chain seq x y z
N MET A 1 -3.85 -7.95 15.65
CA MET A 1 -3.46 -6.54 15.82
C MET A 1 -1.94 -6.46 15.91
N PHE A 2 -1.30 -5.47 15.29
CA PHE A 2 0.14 -5.30 15.39
C PHE A 2 0.54 -4.86 16.80
N TYR A 3 1.56 -5.54 17.37
CA TYR A 3 2.13 -5.19 18.66
C TYR A 3 3.65 -5.19 18.54
N PRO A 4 4.31 -4.04 18.68
CA PRO A 4 5.74 -3.93 18.45
C PRO A 4 6.56 -4.60 19.57
N LYS A 5 7.69 -5.17 19.21
CA LYS A 5 8.67 -5.70 20.20
C LYS A 5 9.61 -4.64 20.71
N ILE A 6 9.91 -3.62 19.91
CA ILE A 6 10.77 -2.48 20.26
C ILE A 6 10.21 -1.26 19.54
N ILE A 7 10.23 -0.12 20.23
CA ILE A 7 9.87 1.17 19.69
C ILE A 7 11.11 2.07 19.67
N TYR A 8 11.45 2.60 18.50
CA TYR A 8 12.39 3.69 18.34
C TYR A 8 11.61 4.98 18.18
N TYR A 9 11.89 6.00 18.98
CA TYR A 9 11.14 7.25 18.91
C TYR A 9 12.06 8.47 18.86
N GLY A 10 11.69 9.45 18.01
CA GLY A 10 12.44 10.69 17.88
C GLY A 10 12.18 11.65 19.03
N MET A 11 13.17 12.48 19.37
CA MET A 11 13.03 13.55 20.36
C MET A 11 11.86 14.48 20.02
N GLY A 12 11.10 14.89 21.02
CA GLY A 12 10.01 15.86 20.91
C GLY A 12 8.70 15.31 20.35
N ILE A 13 8.56 13.99 20.15
CA ILE A 13 7.28 13.40 19.70
C ILE A 13 6.18 13.55 20.76
N GLU A 14 6.54 13.69 22.03
CA GLU A 14 5.63 13.94 23.16
C GLU A 14 4.96 15.31 23.10
N ASN A 15 5.46 16.24 22.28
CA ASN A 15 4.80 17.52 22.03
C ASN A 15 3.52 17.36 21.21
N TYR A 16 3.35 16.23 20.52
CA TYR A 16 2.18 15.89 19.72
C TYR A 16 1.25 14.96 20.49
N GLU A 17 -0.06 15.20 20.39
CA GLU A 17 -1.08 14.37 21.05
C GLU A 17 -0.95 12.89 20.65
N LEU A 18 -0.78 12.63 19.34
CA LEU A 18 -0.61 11.27 18.84
C LEU A 18 0.67 10.62 19.38
N GLY A 19 1.75 11.38 19.52
CA GLY A 19 3.01 10.88 20.09
C GLY A 19 2.84 10.40 21.52
N ARG A 20 2.20 11.20 22.38
CA ARG A 20 1.87 10.81 23.76
C ARG A 20 0.99 9.56 23.78
N LYS A 21 -0.10 9.54 23.00
CA LYS A 21 -1.01 8.38 22.92
C LYS A 21 -0.27 7.09 22.54
N LEU A 22 0.63 7.13 21.56
CA LEU A 22 1.38 5.95 21.14
C LEU A 22 2.38 5.47 22.21
N LEU A 23 3.05 6.38 22.91
CA LEU A 23 3.96 6.01 24.00
C LEU A 23 3.20 5.38 25.18
N ASP A 24 2.01 5.88 25.49
CA ASP A 24 1.14 5.35 26.55
C ASP A 24 0.51 4.02 26.17
N GLN A 25 0.04 3.87 24.89
CA GLN A 25 -0.55 2.65 24.36
C GLN A 25 0.40 1.45 24.46
N TYR A 26 1.69 1.69 24.33
CA TYR A 26 2.75 0.68 24.37
C TYR A 26 3.67 0.90 25.60
N ASN A 27 3.10 1.19 26.75
CA ASN A 27 3.87 1.53 27.98
C ASN A 27 4.81 0.41 28.44
N ASP A 28 4.47 -0.84 28.18
CA ASP A 28 5.20 -2.06 28.52
C ASP A 28 6.23 -2.50 27.45
N VAL A 29 6.25 -1.85 26.29
CA VAL A 29 7.20 -2.16 25.21
C VAL A 29 8.51 -1.42 25.42
N PRO A 30 9.69 -2.07 25.26
CA PRO A 30 10.98 -1.39 25.30
C PRO A 30 11.05 -0.22 24.31
N LYS A 31 11.46 0.96 24.80
CA LYS A 31 11.53 2.19 24.02
C LYS A 31 12.97 2.71 23.99
N ILE A 32 13.42 3.11 22.80
CA ILE A 32 14.75 3.67 22.55
C ILE A 32 14.57 5.04 21.90
N GLU A 33 15.06 6.07 22.58
CA GLU A 33 15.09 7.41 22.01
C GLU A 33 16.19 7.53 20.97
N ILE A 34 15.90 8.19 19.85
CA ILE A 34 16.80 8.36 18.71
C ILE A 34 16.83 9.79 18.21
N GLU A 35 17.98 10.26 17.79
CA GLU A 35 18.14 11.60 17.19
C GLU A 35 17.53 11.68 15.79
N ASN A 36 17.64 10.61 15.00
CA ASN A 36 17.24 10.61 13.60
C ASN A 36 16.56 9.30 13.18
N HIS A 37 15.23 9.35 13.03
CA HIS A 37 14.42 8.21 12.58
C HIS A 37 14.68 7.75 11.12
N ASN A 38 15.44 8.50 10.33
CA ASN A 38 15.83 8.11 8.97
C ASN A 38 17.15 7.33 8.94
N ASN A 39 17.92 7.36 10.01
CA ASN A 39 19.23 6.71 10.09
C ASN A 39 19.45 6.09 11.47
N ILE A 40 18.91 4.90 11.67
CA ILE A 40 19.13 4.11 12.89
C ILE A 40 20.24 3.11 12.59
N GLU A 41 21.46 3.41 13.04
CA GLU A 41 22.66 2.67 12.65
C GLU A 41 22.61 1.21 13.12
N GLU A 42 22.08 0.95 14.30
CA GLU A 42 21.86 -0.42 14.81
C GLU A 42 21.02 -1.26 13.83
N LEU A 43 19.92 -0.71 13.33
CA LEU A 43 19.03 -1.42 12.40
C LEU A 43 19.66 -1.65 11.02
N ARG A 44 20.55 -0.76 10.59
CA ARG A 44 21.27 -0.91 9.30
C ARG A 44 22.27 -2.06 9.32
N LYS A 45 22.79 -2.43 10.48
CA LYS A 45 23.75 -3.52 10.67
C LYS A 45 23.10 -4.90 10.74
N LYS A 46 21.77 -4.97 10.90
CA LYS A 46 21.03 -6.24 10.96
C LYS A 46 21.09 -7.01 9.65
N GLN A 47 21.09 -8.34 9.77
CA GLN A 47 21.13 -9.25 8.61
C GLN A 47 19.75 -9.44 8.01
N ASN A 48 19.69 -9.83 6.73
CA ASN A 48 18.41 -10.08 6.05
C ASN A 48 17.67 -11.29 6.65
N SER A 49 18.37 -12.26 7.23
CA SER A 49 17.77 -13.39 7.97
C SER A 49 16.91 -12.95 9.16
N GLU A 50 17.14 -11.74 9.68
CA GLU A 50 16.33 -11.14 10.76
C GLU A 50 15.09 -10.37 10.22
N PHE A 51 14.87 -10.32 8.91
CA PHE A 51 13.85 -9.49 8.25
C PHE A 51 12.46 -9.63 8.90
N THR A 52 11.99 -10.86 9.13
CA THR A 52 10.67 -11.11 9.73
C THR A 52 10.57 -10.59 11.16
N LYS A 53 11.65 -10.70 11.95
CA LYS A 53 11.72 -10.17 13.30
C LYS A 53 11.73 -8.64 13.30
N LEU A 54 12.46 -8.04 12.36
CA LEU A 54 12.59 -6.59 12.25
C LEU A 54 11.30 -5.91 11.80
N LYS A 55 10.39 -6.63 11.12
CA LYS A 55 9.03 -6.15 10.81
C LYS A 55 8.16 -5.92 12.06
N GLN A 56 8.57 -6.41 13.21
CA GLN A 56 7.89 -6.20 14.49
C GLN A 56 8.44 -4.96 15.25
N TYR A 57 9.32 -4.18 14.64
CA TYR A 57 9.83 -2.95 15.21
C TYR A 57 9.02 -1.76 14.71
N LEU A 58 8.77 -0.81 15.60
CA LEU A 58 8.04 0.43 15.31
C LEU A 58 8.97 1.62 15.45
N ILE A 59 8.90 2.53 14.48
CA ILE A 59 9.63 3.79 14.54
C ILE A 59 8.59 4.92 14.60
N ILE A 60 8.73 5.83 15.56
CA ILE A 60 7.85 6.99 15.72
C ILE A 60 8.69 8.27 15.57
N GLY A 61 8.24 9.18 14.74
CA GLY A 61 8.95 10.43 14.49
C GLY A 61 8.05 11.54 13.95
N THR A 62 8.68 12.63 13.50
CA THR A 62 8.00 13.73 12.81
C THR A 62 8.44 13.78 11.36
N ARG A 63 7.52 14.10 10.44
CA ARG A 63 7.86 14.29 9.03
C ARG A 63 8.17 15.76 8.77
N LYS A 64 9.42 16.03 8.45
CA LYS A 64 9.90 17.40 8.14
C LYS A 64 9.73 17.78 6.67
N THR A 65 9.76 16.79 5.76
CA THR A 65 9.70 17.03 4.31
C THR A 65 8.36 16.63 3.74
N HIS A 66 7.68 17.60 3.15
CA HIS A 66 6.35 17.45 2.55
C HIS A 66 6.40 17.77 1.04
N LYS A 67 7.39 17.25 0.31
CA LYS A 67 7.50 17.43 -1.13
C LYS A 67 6.54 16.49 -1.84
N TYR A 68 5.59 17.03 -2.59
CA TYR A 68 4.71 16.27 -3.46
C TYR A 68 5.43 15.94 -4.76
N VAL A 69 5.18 14.75 -5.28
CA VAL A 69 5.72 14.29 -6.55
C VAL A 69 4.56 14.20 -7.54
N GLU A 70 4.68 14.83 -8.68
CA GLU A 70 3.66 14.75 -9.74
C GLU A 70 3.43 13.30 -10.16
N ASN A 71 2.18 12.98 -10.41
CA ASN A 71 1.73 11.69 -10.89
C ASN A 71 0.66 11.89 -11.96
N HIS A 72 0.63 11.01 -12.95
CA HIS A 72 -0.27 11.12 -14.10
C HIS A 72 -1.08 9.82 -14.29
N LYS A 73 -1.31 9.08 -13.20
CA LYS A 73 -2.10 7.85 -13.19
C LYS A 73 -3.47 8.13 -12.55
N VAL A 74 -3.69 7.62 -11.35
CA VAL A 74 -4.97 7.77 -10.61
C VAL A 74 -5.00 9.05 -9.79
N SER A 75 -3.85 9.65 -9.54
CA SER A 75 -3.73 10.89 -8.77
C SER A 75 -2.86 11.91 -9.50
N ASP A 76 -3.02 13.19 -9.15
CA ASP A 76 -2.16 14.27 -9.63
C ASP A 76 -0.83 14.29 -8.86
N TYR A 77 -0.84 13.88 -7.58
CA TYR A 77 0.34 13.89 -6.73
C TYR A 77 0.46 12.63 -5.88
N LEU A 78 1.70 12.15 -5.75
CA LEU A 78 2.10 11.22 -4.69
C LEU A 78 2.54 12.06 -3.47
N VAL A 79 1.92 11.80 -2.33
CA VAL A 79 2.09 12.62 -1.13
C VAL A 79 2.71 11.78 -0.02
N PRO A 80 3.88 12.17 0.50
CA PRO A 80 4.39 11.59 1.76
C PRO A 80 3.44 11.96 2.90
N TYR A 81 2.88 10.95 3.57
CA TYR A 81 1.85 11.17 4.58
C TYR A 81 2.22 10.60 5.95
N THR A 82 1.24 10.22 6.75
CA THR A 82 1.36 9.86 8.17
C THR A 82 2.22 8.64 8.48
N SER A 83 2.56 7.84 7.46
CA SER A 83 3.43 6.69 7.66
C SER A 83 4.35 6.40 6.47
N SER A 84 5.31 5.53 6.70
CA SER A 84 6.11 4.87 5.66
C SER A 84 6.55 3.49 6.12
N GLY A 85 6.76 2.59 5.16
CA GLY A 85 6.98 1.18 5.46
C GLY A 85 5.68 0.44 5.77
N CYS A 86 5.77 -0.83 6.08
CA CYS A 86 4.63 -1.70 6.32
C CYS A 86 5.06 -2.92 7.13
N THR A 87 4.15 -3.51 7.91
CA THR A 87 4.41 -4.75 8.65
C THR A 87 4.26 -6.00 7.78
N ALA A 88 3.58 -5.91 6.63
CA ALA A 88 3.53 -7.01 5.68
C ALA A 88 4.91 -7.30 5.06
N MET A 89 5.07 -8.53 4.59
CA MET A 89 6.34 -9.06 4.10
C MET A 89 6.20 -9.54 2.65
N CYS A 90 5.57 -8.73 1.80
CA CYS A 90 5.46 -9.04 0.38
C CYS A 90 6.84 -9.14 -0.26
N MET A 91 7.13 -10.26 -0.92
CA MET A 91 8.46 -10.58 -1.47
C MET A 91 8.93 -9.63 -2.59
N TYR A 92 8.02 -8.87 -3.17
CA TYR A 92 8.27 -7.88 -4.24
C TYR A 92 8.20 -6.43 -3.76
N CYS A 93 8.11 -6.20 -2.45
CA CYS A 93 7.82 -4.87 -1.89
C CYS A 93 8.89 -3.84 -2.22
N TYR A 94 8.58 -2.87 -3.08
CA TYR A 94 9.54 -1.84 -3.49
C TYR A 94 10.03 -0.94 -2.32
N LEU A 95 9.30 -0.90 -1.21
CA LEU A 95 9.69 -0.13 -0.04
C LEU A 95 11.02 -0.59 0.56
N VAL A 96 11.37 -1.88 0.42
CA VAL A 96 12.68 -2.39 0.89
C VAL A 96 13.84 -1.83 0.08
N CYS A 97 13.60 -1.38 -1.13
CA CYS A 97 14.61 -0.75 -1.99
C CYS A 97 14.85 0.73 -1.63
N ASN A 98 13.85 1.38 -1.03
CA ASN A 98 13.87 2.82 -0.77
C ASN A 98 14.16 3.16 0.70
N TYR A 99 13.76 2.31 1.64
CA TYR A 99 13.74 2.61 3.09
C TYR A 99 14.47 1.53 3.88
N ASN A 100 15.77 1.49 3.86
CA ASN A 100 16.50 0.41 4.52
C ASN A 100 15.97 -0.99 4.11
N LYS A 101 16.73 -2.00 4.20
CA LYS A 101 16.39 -3.35 3.72
C LYS A 101 15.06 -3.92 4.25
N CYS A 102 14.56 -3.46 5.40
CA CYS A 102 13.37 -4.01 6.03
C CYS A 102 12.07 -3.24 5.77
N ALA A 103 12.14 -1.98 5.33
CA ALA A 103 10.98 -1.11 5.23
C ALA A 103 10.12 -1.12 6.52
N TYR A 104 10.74 -0.82 7.66
CA TYR A 104 10.07 -0.73 8.97
C TYR A 104 8.84 0.15 8.92
N LEU A 105 7.81 -0.20 9.70
CA LEU A 105 6.71 0.72 9.90
C LEU A 105 7.20 1.94 10.68
N ARG A 106 7.10 3.10 10.05
CA ARG A 106 7.39 4.41 10.67
C ARG A 106 6.12 5.24 10.68
N LEU A 107 5.77 5.73 11.85
CA LEU A 107 4.63 6.60 12.09
C LEU A 107 5.10 8.04 12.29
N PHE A 108 4.39 8.98 11.71
CA PHE A 108 4.70 10.41 11.84
C PHE A 108 3.57 11.11 12.58
N VAL A 109 3.90 11.69 13.74
CA VAL A 109 2.92 12.20 14.70
C VAL A 109 2.39 13.60 14.39
N ASN A 110 3.01 14.33 13.49
CA ASN A 110 2.60 15.70 13.07
C ASN A 110 1.57 15.69 11.93
N ARG A 111 0.50 14.91 12.08
CA ARG A 111 -0.53 14.68 11.04
C ARG A 111 -1.29 15.93 10.65
N GLU A 112 -1.50 16.85 11.59
CA GLU A 112 -2.21 18.12 11.39
C GLU A 112 -1.50 18.99 10.35
N GLU A 113 -0.18 19.12 10.44
CA GLU A 113 0.64 19.88 9.48
C GLU A 113 0.53 19.31 8.05
N MET A 114 0.49 17.96 7.94
CA MET A 114 0.38 17.27 6.66
C MET A 114 -1.00 17.46 6.02
N LEU A 115 -2.07 17.35 6.81
CA LEU A 115 -3.43 17.55 6.34
C LEU A 115 -3.68 19.01 5.94
N ASP A 116 -3.25 19.95 6.75
CA ASP A 116 -3.35 21.40 6.45
C ASP A 116 -2.70 21.74 5.12
N LYS A 117 -1.53 21.14 4.84
CA LYS A 117 -0.86 21.33 3.56
C LYS A 117 -1.66 20.75 2.41
N LEU A 118 -2.27 19.56 2.56
CA LEU A 118 -3.16 18.96 1.56
C LEU A 118 -4.33 19.88 1.23
N ILE A 119 -5.05 20.32 2.25
CA ILE A 119 -6.22 21.20 2.12
C ILE A 119 -5.82 22.53 1.45
N LYS A 120 -4.74 23.15 1.92
CA LYS A 120 -4.23 24.40 1.31
C LYS A 120 -3.87 24.20 -0.16
N THR A 121 -3.26 23.06 -0.52
CA THR A 121 -2.89 22.76 -1.92
C THR A 121 -4.14 22.54 -2.78
N ALA A 122 -5.12 21.77 -2.28
CA ALA A 122 -6.38 21.54 -2.97
C ALA A 122 -7.14 22.86 -3.23
N ASN A 123 -7.20 23.75 -2.24
CA ASN A 123 -7.97 24.99 -2.32
C ASN A 123 -7.29 26.07 -3.19
N LYS A 124 -5.97 26.02 -3.38
CA LYS A 124 -5.23 26.92 -4.27
C LYS A 124 -5.33 26.53 -5.75
N SER A 125 -5.67 25.30 -6.06
CA SER A 125 -5.73 24.81 -7.43
C SER A 125 -7.02 25.26 -8.13
N GLU A 126 -6.93 25.61 -9.40
CA GLU A 126 -8.10 25.91 -10.23
C GLU A 126 -8.88 24.64 -10.58
N LYS A 127 -8.18 23.50 -10.76
CA LYS A 127 -8.78 22.18 -11.01
C LYS A 127 -8.90 21.36 -9.72
N GLU A 128 -9.82 20.40 -9.70
CA GLU A 128 -9.89 19.42 -8.61
C GLU A 128 -8.69 18.47 -8.68
N LEU A 129 -7.91 18.43 -7.60
CA LEU A 129 -6.73 17.59 -7.48
C LEU A 129 -7.03 16.30 -6.72
N THR A 130 -6.40 15.21 -7.14
CA THR A 130 -6.40 13.93 -6.42
C THR A 130 -5.01 13.68 -5.83
N PHE A 131 -4.96 13.42 -4.53
CA PHE A 131 -3.72 13.18 -3.79
C PHE A 131 -3.63 11.72 -3.38
N GLU A 132 -2.59 11.01 -3.81
CA GLU A 132 -2.29 9.68 -3.30
C GLU A 132 -1.47 9.77 -2.02
N ILE A 133 -2.11 9.47 -0.89
CA ILE A 133 -1.52 9.56 0.44
C ILE A 133 -0.95 8.23 0.97
N GLY A 134 -1.15 7.13 0.25
CA GLY A 134 -0.77 5.77 0.65
C GLY A 134 0.40 5.16 -0.10
N SER A 135 1.12 5.90 -0.95
CA SER A 135 2.19 5.33 -1.78
C SER A 135 3.40 4.78 -1.01
N ASN A 136 3.63 5.25 0.20
CA ASN A 136 4.81 4.88 1.00
C ASN A 136 4.50 3.89 2.14
N SER A 137 3.24 3.47 2.29
CA SER A 137 2.76 2.63 3.39
C SER A 137 1.43 1.99 3.03
N ASP A 138 0.86 1.19 3.93
CA ASP A 138 -0.55 0.80 3.89
C ASP A 138 -1.30 1.52 5.02
N LEU A 139 -2.14 2.48 4.66
CA LEU A 139 -2.83 3.34 5.64
C LEU A 139 -3.96 2.62 6.38
N VAL A 140 -4.56 1.58 5.79
CA VAL A 140 -5.57 0.75 6.47
C VAL A 140 -4.92 -0.05 7.59
N LEU A 141 -3.72 -0.57 7.35
CA LEU A 141 -2.92 -1.18 8.40
C LEU A 141 -2.51 -0.18 9.47
N GLU A 142 -1.97 0.99 9.08
CA GLU A 142 -1.59 2.05 10.01
C GLU A 142 -2.76 2.45 10.92
N ASN A 143 -3.96 2.54 10.35
CA ASN A 143 -5.16 2.95 11.06
C ASN A 143 -5.49 2.05 12.26
N THR A 144 -5.13 0.77 12.21
CA THR A 144 -5.29 -0.16 13.34
C THR A 144 -4.45 0.21 14.58
N ILE A 145 -3.49 1.13 14.40
CA ILE A 145 -2.56 1.58 15.44
C ILE A 145 -2.86 3.02 15.85
N THR A 146 -3.11 3.89 14.88
CA THR A 146 -3.11 5.36 15.07
C THR A 146 -4.47 6.02 14.96
N HIS A 147 -5.44 5.36 14.31
CA HIS A 147 -6.71 5.98 13.88
C HIS A 147 -6.52 7.23 12.97
N ASN A 148 -5.36 7.37 12.35
CA ASN A 148 -5.05 8.53 11.50
C ASN A 148 -5.88 8.56 10.22
N LEU A 149 -6.17 7.39 9.63
CA LEU A 149 -6.92 7.34 8.39
C LEU A 149 -8.38 7.75 8.61
N GLU A 150 -9.01 7.29 9.69
CA GLU A 150 -10.35 7.75 10.11
C GLU A 150 -10.38 9.27 10.26
N TRP A 151 -9.48 9.80 11.07
CA TRP A 151 -9.35 11.23 11.29
C TRP A 151 -9.10 12.02 9.99
N THR A 152 -8.24 11.50 9.10
CA THR A 152 -7.94 12.14 7.82
C THR A 152 -9.15 12.18 6.91
N ILE A 153 -9.86 11.05 6.76
CA ILE A 153 -11.04 10.94 5.90
C ILE A 153 -12.13 11.93 6.35
N GLU A 154 -12.43 12.02 7.65
CA GLU A 154 -13.44 12.93 8.16
C GLU A 154 -13.03 14.39 8.00
N LYS A 155 -11.79 14.73 8.33
CA LYS A 155 -11.30 16.12 8.23
C LYS A 155 -11.19 16.58 6.78
N PHE A 156 -10.63 15.73 5.90
CA PHE A 156 -10.55 16.05 4.47
C PHE A 156 -11.94 16.06 3.81
N GLY A 157 -12.85 15.19 4.26
CA GLY A 157 -14.23 15.15 3.78
C GLY A 157 -15.01 16.46 4.03
N GLN A 158 -14.61 17.27 5.02
CA GLN A 158 -15.18 18.59 5.26
C GLN A 158 -14.70 19.65 4.25
N ASN A 159 -13.63 19.35 3.47
CA ASN A 159 -13.15 20.24 2.41
C ASN A 159 -14.00 20.11 1.16
N ASN A 160 -14.29 21.25 0.51
CA ASN A 160 -15.14 21.28 -0.68
C ASN A 160 -14.39 20.97 -1.98
N ARG A 161 -13.06 20.83 -1.95
CA ARG A 161 -12.21 20.65 -3.13
C ARG A 161 -11.22 19.50 -2.93
N GLY A 162 -10.97 18.80 -4.05
CA GLY A 162 -9.99 17.73 -4.13
C GLY A 162 -10.47 16.38 -3.63
N TYR A 163 -9.65 15.38 -3.88
CA TYR A 163 -9.85 13.99 -3.45
C TYR A 163 -8.58 13.44 -2.83
N ILE A 164 -8.74 12.55 -1.86
CA ILE A 164 -7.64 11.69 -1.39
C ILE A 164 -7.85 10.27 -1.89
N THR A 165 -6.74 9.58 -2.18
CA THR A 165 -6.77 8.18 -2.58
C THR A 165 -5.61 7.43 -1.95
N PHE A 166 -5.79 6.13 -1.73
CA PHE A 166 -4.76 5.24 -1.23
C PHE A 166 -5.04 3.79 -1.65
N PRO A 167 -3.98 3.01 -1.97
CA PRO A 167 -4.08 1.57 -2.15
C PRO A 167 -4.00 0.85 -0.81
N THR A 168 -4.62 -0.33 -0.71
CA THR A 168 -4.46 -1.22 0.44
C THR A 168 -4.52 -2.68 0.07
N LYS A 169 -3.83 -3.53 0.85
CA LYS A 169 -3.91 -5.00 0.82
C LYS A 169 -4.57 -5.57 2.09
N PHE A 170 -5.17 -4.70 2.91
CA PHE A 170 -5.79 -5.08 4.17
C PHE A 170 -7.30 -4.83 4.16
N ALA A 171 -8.03 -5.75 4.76
CA ALA A 171 -9.49 -5.73 4.86
C ALA A 171 -10.01 -5.13 6.19
N TYR A 172 -9.17 -4.40 6.94
CA TYR A 172 -9.54 -3.81 8.24
C TYR A 172 -10.32 -2.50 8.05
N VAL A 173 -11.38 -2.55 7.26
CA VAL A 173 -12.13 -1.36 6.81
C VAL A 173 -13.33 -1.00 7.66
N ASP A 174 -13.73 -1.86 8.61
CA ASP A 174 -14.93 -1.62 9.43
C ASP A 174 -14.93 -0.24 10.13
N PRO A 175 -13.80 0.28 10.66
CA PRO A 175 -13.75 1.63 11.22
C PRO A 175 -14.04 2.76 10.23
N LEU A 176 -13.92 2.50 8.91
CA LEU A 176 -14.12 3.50 7.87
C LEU A 176 -15.58 3.61 7.40
N LEU A 177 -16.44 2.62 7.72
CA LEU A 177 -17.76 2.49 7.11
C LEU A 177 -18.75 3.60 7.47
N ASN A 178 -18.59 4.20 8.66
CA ASN A 178 -19.54 5.22 9.17
C ASN A 178 -18.97 6.65 9.15
N LEU A 179 -17.87 6.88 8.44
CA LEU A 179 -17.21 8.18 8.40
C LEU A 179 -17.91 9.15 7.43
N LYS A 180 -17.88 10.43 7.79
CA LYS A 180 -18.40 11.53 6.94
C LYS A 180 -17.37 11.90 5.86
N HIS A 181 -17.15 11.00 4.89
CA HIS A 181 -16.17 11.19 3.82
C HIS A 181 -16.66 12.11 2.68
N ASN A 182 -17.96 12.38 2.59
CA ASN A 182 -18.59 13.28 1.61
C ASN A 182 -18.18 13.02 0.13
N GLY A 183 -17.90 11.75 -0.22
CA GLY A 183 -17.44 11.34 -1.55
C GLY A 183 -16.03 11.79 -1.92
N ARG A 184 -15.25 12.35 -0.98
CA ARG A 184 -13.89 12.90 -1.24
C ARG A 184 -12.76 11.87 -1.09
N THR A 185 -13.10 10.60 -0.86
CA THR A 185 -12.13 9.53 -0.67
C THR A 185 -12.34 8.42 -1.69
N ILE A 186 -11.25 8.00 -2.34
CA ILE A 186 -11.20 6.89 -3.30
C ILE A 186 -10.33 5.80 -2.69
N ILE A 187 -10.89 4.62 -2.46
CA ILE A 187 -10.16 3.49 -1.89
C ILE A 187 -9.85 2.49 -3.00
N ARG A 188 -8.58 2.11 -3.11
CA ARG A 188 -8.11 1.20 -4.15
C ARG A 188 -7.64 -0.11 -3.52
N MET A 189 -8.49 -1.14 -3.60
CA MET A 189 -8.16 -2.45 -3.05
C MET A 189 -7.23 -3.21 -4.00
N SER A 190 -6.05 -3.55 -3.52
CA SER A 190 -5.14 -4.40 -4.27
C SER A 190 -5.57 -5.86 -4.15
N VAL A 191 -5.66 -6.54 -5.28
CA VAL A 191 -6.04 -7.95 -5.36
C VAL A 191 -5.02 -8.74 -6.16
N ASN A 192 -4.90 -10.01 -5.83
CA ASN A 192 -4.10 -11.00 -6.57
C ASN A 192 -4.79 -12.38 -6.45
N PRO A 193 -4.45 -13.36 -7.32
CA PRO A 193 -4.87 -14.74 -7.12
C PRO A 193 -4.55 -15.23 -5.71
N GLU A 194 -5.43 -16.02 -5.11
CA GLU A 194 -5.27 -16.50 -3.74
C GLU A 194 -3.93 -17.22 -3.52
N GLU A 195 -3.48 -17.98 -4.52
CA GLU A 195 -2.19 -18.67 -4.49
C GLU A 195 -1.02 -17.66 -4.39
N ILE A 196 -1.07 -16.57 -5.15
CA ILE A 196 -0.05 -15.50 -5.10
C ILE A 196 -0.09 -14.81 -3.74
N ILE A 197 -1.28 -14.52 -3.20
CA ILE A 197 -1.40 -13.92 -1.87
C ILE A 197 -0.74 -14.81 -0.82
N GLN A 198 -1.02 -16.12 -0.84
CA GLN A 198 -0.49 -17.05 0.14
C GLN A 198 1.02 -17.26 0.04
N LYS A 199 1.55 -17.34 -1.18
CA LYS A 199 2.98 -17.66 -1.43
C LYS A 199 3.91 -16.45 -1.48
N VAL A 200 3.38 -15.23 -1.66
CA VAL A 200 4.19 -14.04 -1.97
C VAL A 200 3.82 -12.81 -1.14
N GLU A 201 2.55 -12.66 -0.71
CA GLU A 201 2.07 -11.48 0.02
C GLU A 201 1.92 -11.74 1.53
N PHE A 202 2.99 -12.23 2.17
CA PHE A 202 2.95 -12.62 3.57
C PHE A 202 2.47 -11.50 4.50
N GLY A 203 1.53 -11.83 5.38
CA GLY A 203 0.99 -10.91 6.39
C GLY A 203 -0.05 -9.92 5.86
N THR A 204 -0.57 -10.10 4.66
CA THR A 204 -1.70 -9.33 4.11
C THR A 204 -3.04 -10.07 4.29
N SER A 205 -4.16 -9.41 4.02
CA SER A 205 -5.49 -10.04 4.06
C SER A 205 -5.68 -11.02 2.89
N ARG A 206 -6.49 -12.06 3.08
CA ARG A 206 -6.83 -13.01 2.03
C ARG A 206 -7.74 -12.39 0.97
N LEU A 207 -7.80 -12.94 -0.22
CA LEU A 207 -8.61 -12.42 -1.33
C LEU A 207 -10.09 -12.31 -0.95
N LYS A 208 -10.65 -13.33 -0.27
CA LYS A 208 -12.04 -13.31 0.20
C LYS A 208 -12.32 -12.07 1.04
N ASP A 209 -11.48 -11.80 2.03
CA ASP A 209 -11.66 -10.68 2.95
C ASP A 209 -11.55 -9.33 2.23
N ARG A 210 -10.65 -9.24 1.22
CA ARG A 210 -10.50 -8.03 0.38
C ARG A 210 -11.76 -7.78 -0.45
N ILE A 211 -12.38 -8.82 -1.01
CA ILE A 211 -13.63 -8.69 -1.80
C ILE A 211 -14.79 -8.27 -0.88
N GLU A 212 -14.90 -8.88 0.30
CA GLU A 212 -15.90 -8.47 1.29
C GLU A 212 -15.73 -7.00 1.71
N ALA A 213 -14.48 -6.57 1.94
CA ALA A 213 -14.15 -5.18 2.26
C ALA A 213 -14.53 -4.20 1.13
N ILE A 214 -14.29 -4.57 -0.15
CA ILE A 214 -14.73 -3.78 -1.31
C ILE A 214 -16.26 -3.58 -1.26
N ASN A 215 -17.01 -4.65 -1.08
CA ASN A 215 -18.48 -4.58 -1.05
C ASN A 215 -18.99 -3.71 0.12
N LYS A 216 -18.42 -3.86 1.33
CA LYS A 216 -18.73 -3.04 2.49
C LYS A 216 -18.46 -1.55 2.24
N LEU A 217 -17.28 -1.21 1.73
CA LEU A 217 -16.90 0.18 1.44
C LEU A 217 -17.82 0.81 0.40
N LYS A 218 -18.17 0.06 -0.65
CA LYS A 218 -19.07 0.55 -1.68
C LYS A 218 -20.47 0.86 -1.13
N SER A 219 -21.02 -0.01 -0.28
CA SER A 219 -22.36 0.17 0.31
C SER A 219 -22.46 1.43 1.19
N THR A 220 -21.32 1.99 1.63
CA THR A 220 -21.26 3.25 2.39
C THR A 220 -20.88 4.46 1.53
N GLY A 221 -20.86 4.32 0.20
CA GLY A 221 -20.72 5.43 -0.75
C GLY A 221 -19.28 5.79 -1.16
N TYR A 222 -18.28 5.00 -0.77
CA TYR A 222 -16.92 5.22 -1.27
C TYR A 222 -16.80 4.96 -2.76
N LYS A 223 -15.94 5.73 -3.43
CA LYS A 223 -15.47 5.39 -4.78
C LYS A 223 -14.42 4.29 -4.66
N ILE A 224 -14.55 3.25 -5.50
CA ILE A 224 -13.71 2.06 -5.42
C ILE A 224 -12.91 1.87 -6.70
N GLY A 225 -11.60 1.63 -6.54
CA GLY A 225 -10.72 1.07 -7.56
C GLY A 225 -10.25 -0.33 -7.18
N ILE A 226 -10.05 -1.17 -8.17
CA ILE A 226 -9.41 -2.48 -8.00
C ILE A 226 -8.05 -2.44 -8.67
N LEU A 227 -7.02 -2.72 -7.87
CA LEU A 227 -5.63 -2.70 -8.29
C LEU A 227 -5.12 -4.15 -8.38
N ILE A 228 -5.02 -4.70 -9.60
CA ILE A 228 -4.38 -6.00 -9.83
C ILE A 228 -2.87 -5.77 -9.83
N ALA A 229 -2.24 -5.89 -8.65
CA ALA A 229 -0.85 -5.46 -8.48
C ALA A 229 -0.09 -6.16 -7.34
N PRO A 230 1.11 -6.64 -7.70
CA PRO A 230 1.61 -6.77 -9.06
C PRO A 230 1.09 -8.04 -9.73
N VAL A 231 0.97 -8.00 -11.04
CA VAL A 231 0.80 -9.21 -11.86
C VAL A 231 2.12 -9.98 -11.85
N ILE A 232 2.06 -11.24 -11.45
CA ILE A 232 3.22 -12.14 -11.37
C ILE A 232 2.98 -13.31 -12.32
N LEU A 233 3.82 -13.41 -13.34
CA LEU A 233 3.70 -14.41 -14.40
C LEU A 233 4.44 -15.70 -14.00
N VAL A 234 3.87 -16.43 -13.02
CA VAL A 234 4.30 -17.81 -12.69
C VAL A 234 3.82 -18.79 -13.77
N GLU A 235 4.24 -20.05 -13.72
CA GLU A 235 3.98 -21.05 -14.77
C GLU A 235 2.49 -21.13 -15.20
N ASN A 236 1.56 -21.11 -14.27
CA ASN A 236 0.11 -21.21 -14.50
C ASN A 236 -0.62 -19.87 -14.40
N TRP A 237 0.05 -18.75 -14.70
CA TRP A 237 -0.50 -17.40 -14.48
C TRP A 237 -1.83 -17.13 -15.20
N LYS A 238 -2.03 -17.70 -16.40
CA LYS A 238 -3.26 -17.47 -17.18
C LYS A 238 -4.49 -18.00 -16.44
N GLU A 239 -4.40 -19.21 -15.93
CA GLU A 239 -5.45 -19.87 -15.15
C GLU A 239 -5.71 -19.09 -13.86
N LEU A 240 -4.66 -18.70 -13.15
CA LEU A 240 -4.77 -17.96 -11.91
C LEU A 240 -5.46 -16.60 -12.08
N TYR A 241 -5.07 -15.81 -13.07
CA TYR A 241 -5.69 -14.51 -13.31
C TYR A 241 -7.10 -14.62 -13.92
N LYS A 242 -7.37 -15.67 -14.71
CA LYS A 242 -8.73 -15.98 -15.15
C LYS A 242 -9.64 -16.27 -13.96
N GLU A 243 -9.21 -17.15 -13.06
CA GLU A 243 -9.96 -17.46 -11.83
C GLU A 243 -10.19 -16.22 -10.96
N LEU A 244 -9.15 -15.39 -10.77
CA LEU A 244 -9.27 -14.12 -10.05
C LEU A 244 -10.38 -13.25 -10.63
N ILE A 245 -10.36 -12.99 -11.95
CA ILE A 245 -11.31 -12.08 -12.61
C ILE A 245 -12.73 -12.68 -12.60
N GLU A 246 -12.87 -14.00 -12.79
CA GLU A 246 -14.15 -14.69 -12.66
C GLU A 246 -14.69 -14.63 -11.23
N ARG A 247 -13.83 -14.78 -10.24
CA ARG A 247 -14.20 -14.65 -8.82
C ARG A 247 -14.65 -13.22 -8.49
N LEU A 248 -13.92 -12.20 -8.95
CA LEU A 248 -14.34 -10.81 -8.82
C LEU A 248 -15.71 -10.58 -9.45
N LYS A 249 -15.96 -11.11 -10.67
CA LYS A 249 -17.28 -10.99 -11.33
C LYS A 249 -18.39 -11.65 -10.54
N ARG A 250 -18.13 -12.78 -9.88
CA ARG A 250 -19.10 -13.53 -9.09
C ARG A 250 -19.38 -12.91 -7.73
N GLU A 251 -18.35 -12.45 -7.01
CA GLU A 251 -18.42 -12.10 -5.58
C GLU A 251 -18.56 -10.58 -5.32
N LEU A 252 -18.23 -9.72 -6.28
CA LEU A 252 -18.49 -8.28 -6.16
C LEU A 252 -20.00 -8.00 -6.26
N SER A 253 -20.51 -7.07 -5.45
CA SER A 253 -21.88 -6.62 -5.51
C SER A 253 -22.18 -5.90 -6.82
N GLU A 254 -23.47 -5.85 -7.22
CA GLU A 254 -23.89 -5.12 -8.44
C GLU A 254 -23.58 -3.61 -8.34
N GLU A 255 -23.59 -3.06 -7.14
CA GLU A 255 -23.23 -1.65 -6.90
C GLU A 255 -21.74 -1.39 -7.21
N VAL A 256 -20.85 -2.31 -6.83
CA VAL A 256 -19.42 -2.22 -7.19
C VAL A 256 -19.25 -2.32 -8.70
N LYS A 257 -19.89 -3.32 -9.33
CA LYS A 257 -19.77 -3.59 -10.76
C LYS A 257 -20.23 -2.45 -11.65
N LYS A 258 -21.07 -1.53 -11.15
CA LYS A 258 -21.57 -0.38 -11.92
C LYS A 258 -20.50 0.63 -12.30
N ASP A 259 -19.55 0.91 -11.41
CA ASP A 259 -18.63 2.03 -11.55
C ASP A 259 -17.21 1.79 -11.04
N VAL A 260 -16.86 0.55 -10.65
CA VAL A 260 -15.49 0.21 -10.30
C VAL A 260 -14.53 0.42 -11.47
N PHE A 261 -13.37 0.95 -11.21
CA PHE A 261 -12.30 1.03 -12.21
C PHE A 261 -11.14 0.09 -11.87
N PHE A 262 -10.36 -0.26 -12.89
CA PHE A 262 -9.25 -1.19 -12.76
C PHE A 262 -7.91 -0.53 -13.07
N GLU A 263 -6.91 -0.91 -12.31
CA GLU A 263 -5.50 -0.61 -12.52
C GLU A 263 -4.74 -1.94 -12.58
N VAL A 264 -3.81 -2.07 -13.50
CA VAL A 264 -2.99 -3.29 -13.63
C VAL A 264 -1.52 -2.92 -13.65
N ILE A 265 -0.74 -3.52 -12.74
CA ILE A 265 0.70 -3.27 -12.64
C ILE A 265 1.45 -4.59 -12.68
N PHE A 266 2.32 -4.76 -13.67
CA PHE A 266 3.19 -5.92 -13.76
C PHE A 266 4.35 -5.81 -12.77
N MET A 267 4.78 -6.94 -12.25
CA MET A 267 5.87 -6.99 -11.28
C MET A 267 7.16 -6.42 -11.86
N THR A 268 7.77 -5.54 -11.09
CA THR A 268 9.18 -5.21 -11.22
C THR A 268 9.92 -5.79 -10.02
N TYR A 269 11.07 -6.38 -10.26
CA TYR A 269 11.87 -7.04 -9.26
C TYR A 269 13.26 -6.43 -9.18
N SER A 270 14.05 -6.75 -8.17
CA SER A 270 15.41 -6.22 -8.07
C SER A 270 16.34 -7.19 -7.36
N TYR A 271 17.63 -6.98 -7.56
CA TYR A 271 18.68 -7.68 -6.80
C TYR A 271 18.50 -7.57 -5.27
N VAL A 272 17.99 -6.43 -4.78
CA VAL A 272 17.72 -6.23 -3.35
C VAL A 272 16.65 -7.22 -2.85
N HIS A 273 15.58 -7.42 -3.63
CA HIS A 273 14.55 -8.42 -3.31
C HIS A 273 15.15 -9.83 -3.26
N THR A 274 15.94 -10.21 -4.28
CA THR A 274 16.60 -11.52 -4.31
C THR A 274 17.37 -11.76 -3.04
N LYS A 275 18.25 -10.83 -2.66
CA LYS A 275 19.09 -10.95 -1.45
C LYS A 275 18.29 -11.07 -0.17
N ILE A 276 17.23 -10.29 -0.01
CA ILE A 276 16.38 -10.36 1.17
C ILE A 276 15.61 -11.68 1.20
N ASN A 277 15.00 -12.06 0.08
CA ASN A 277 14.13 -13.23 0.02
C ASN A 277 14.89 -14.55 0.21
N GLU A 278 16.08 -14.68 -0.36
CA GLU A 278 16.96 -15.85 -0.18
C GLU A 278 17.29 -16.09 1.31
N GLU A 279 17.54 -15.03 2.06
CA GLU A 279 17.93 -15.13 3.46
C GLU A 279 16.73 -15.16 4.42
N ALA A 280 15.67 -14.37 4.13
CA ALA A 280 14.49 -14.25 4.99
C ALA A 280 13.45 -15.34 4.77
N PHE A 281 13.34 -15.87 3.54
CA PHE A 281 12.32 -16.82 3.11
C PHE A 281 12.93 -17.96 2.27
N PRO A 282 13.85 -18.77 2.80
CA PRO A 282 14.63 -19.74 2.03
C PRO A 282 13.77 -20.84 1.35
N ASN A 283 12.56 -21.06 1.82
CA ASN A 283 11.63 -22.05 1.26
C ASN A 283 10.54 -21.42 0.38
N ALA A 284 10.58 -20.12 0.13
CA ALA A 284 9.61 -19.45 -0.71
C ALA A 284 9.93 -19.62 -2.21
N ILE A 285 8.93 -19.35 -3.06
CA ILE A 285 9.12 -19.38 -4.51
C ILE A 285 10.11 -18.30 -4.95
N ASN A 286 10.89 -18.60 -5.99
CA ASN A 286 11.74 -17.60 -6.62
C ASN A 286 10.91 -16.74 -7.57
N LEU A 287 10.90 -15.43 -7.34
CA LEU A 287 10.20 -14.46 -8.18
C LEU A 287 11.06 -13.96 -9.36
N TYR A 288 12.35 -14.19 -9.32
CA TYR A 288 13.24 -13.85 -10.43
C TYR A 288 13.30 -15.01 -11.41
N ASP A 289 12.87 -14.76 -12.64
CA ASP A 289 12.94 -15.70 -13.72
C ASP A 289 13.80 -15.14 -14.85
N ARG A 290 14.98 -15.75 -15.04
CA ARG A 290 15.96 -15.33 -16.05
C ARG A 290 15.45 -15.53 -17.50
N GLU A 291 14.58 -16.51 -17.72
CA GLU A 291 14.01 -16.78 -19.04
C GLU A 291 12.95 -15.75 -19.42
N HIS A 292 12.18 -15.27 -18.44
CA HIS A 292 11.07 -14.34 -18.65
C HIS A 292 11.40 -12.88 -18.34
N MET A 293 12.49 -12.60 -17.62
CA MET A 293 12.85 -11.25 -17.19
C MET A 293 14.10 -10.70 -17.87
N THR A 294 14.19 -9.37 -17.93
CA THR A 294 15.33 -8.62 -18.45
C THR A 294 15.70 -7.46 -17.54
N GLY A 295 16.95 -7.04 -17.61
CA GLY A 295 17.46 -5.91 -16.81
C GLY A 295 16.93 -4.56 -17.31
N ARG A 296 16.58 -3.67 -16.35
CA ARG A 296 16.22 -2.26 -16.60
C ARG A 296 17.29 -1.28 -16.12
N GLY A 297 18.48 -1.77 -15.80
CA GLY A 297 19.53 -0.98 -15.16
C GLY A 297 19.38 -0.88 -13.64
N LYS A 298 20.44 -0.48 -12.95
CA LYS A 298 20.51 -0.31 -11.48
C LYS A 298 20.03 -1.54 -10.68
N GLY A 299 20.30 -2.75 -11.19
CA GLY A 299 19.89 -4.01 -10.54
C GLY A 299 18.39 -4.25 -10.49
N LYS A 300 17.60 -3.61 -11.36
CA LYS A 300 16.16 -3.81 -11.51
C LYS A 300 15.86 -4.69 -12.72
N TYR A 301 14.82 -5.50 -12.61
CA TYR A 301 14.33 -6.43 -13.61
C TYR A 301 12.85 -6.22 -13.89
N THR A 302 12.43 -6.50 -15.11
CA THR A 302 11.03 -6.51 -15.54
C THR A 302 10.83 -7.65 -16.52
N TYR A 303 9.60 -8.05 -16.80
CA TYR A 303 9.33 -9.04 -17.84
C TYR A 303 9.83 -8.56 -19.21
N LYS A 304 10.34 -9.49 -20.02
CA LYS A 304 10.67 -9.23 -21.43
C LYS A 304 9.45 -8.69 -22.16
N GLN A 305 9.66 -7.83 -23.14
CA GLN A 305 8.58 -7.08 -23.80
C GLN A 305 7.48 -7.98 -24.37
N GLU A 306 7.86 -9.10 -25.01
CA GLU A 306 6.91 -10.04 -25.61
C GLU A 306 6.02 -10.69 -24.56
N ILE A 307 6.62 -11.20 -23.49
CA ILE A 307 5.91 -11.86 -22.38
C ILE A 307 4.99 -10.88 -21.67
N ARG A 308 5.49 -9.67 -21.42
CA ARG A 308 4.68 -8.61 -20.82
C ARG A 308 3.49 -8.24 -21.69
N LYS A 309 3.70 -8.07 -23.01
CA LYS A 309 2.64 -7.75 -23.97
C LYS A 309 1.56 -8.83 -24.03
N GLU A 310 1.98 -10.11 -24.00
CA GLU A 310 1.03 -11.23 -23.89
C GLU A 310 0.18 -11.12 -22.61
N GLY A 311 0.82 -10.90 -21.47
CA GLY A 311 0.13 -10.73 -20.19
C GLY A 311 -0.83 -9.54 -20.20
N GLU A 312 -0.42 -8.38 -20.74
CA GLU A 312 -1.25 -7.19 -20.88
C GLU A 312 -2.48 -7.46 -21.74
N GLN A 313 -2.32 -8.10 -22.90
CA GLN A 313 -3.42 -8.44 -23.81
C GLN A 313 -4.39 -9.43 -23.16
N TYR A 314 -3.86 -10.45 -22.49
CA TYR A 314 -4.68 -11.47 -21.84
C TYR A 314 -5.54 -10.90 -20.72
N ILE A 315 -4.95 -10.13 -19.79
CA ILE A 315 -5.67 -9.53 -18.66
C ILE A 315 -6.66 -8.49 -19.15
N ARG A 316 -6.28 -7.66 -20.14
CA ARG A 316 -7.18 -6.68 -20.75
C ARG A 316 -8.42 -7.36 -21.34
N LYS A 317 -8.23 -8.40 -22.14
CA LYS A 317 -9.32 -9.18 -22.74
C LYS A 317 -10.27 -9.73 -21.69
N LEU A 318 -9.74 -10.34 -20.62
CA LEU A 318 -10.56 -10.87 -19.52
C LEU A 318 -11.37 -9.79 -18.80
N LEU A 319 -10.75 -8.63 -18.54
CA LEU A 319 -11.45 -7.51 -17.90
C LEU A 319 -12.55 -6.94 -18.80
N GLU A 320 -12.27 -6.73 -20.09
CA GLU A 320 -13.24 -6.23 -21.06
C GLU A 320 -14.42 -7.21 -21.25
N GLU A 321 -14.18 -8.53 -21.25
CA GLU A 321 -15.23 -9.55 -21.33
C GLU A 321 -16.11 -9.61 -20.07
N LYS A 322 -15.52 -9.52 -18.88
CA LYS A 322 -16.26 -9.69 -17.62
C LYS A 322 -16.81 -8.38 -17.05
N PHE A 323 -16.16 -7.26 -17.36
CA PHE A 323 -16.50 -5.91 -16.88
C PHE A 323 -16.56 -4.90 -18.05
N PRO A 324 -17.44 -5.10 -19.06
CA PRO A 324 -17.42 -4.35 -20.32
C PRO A 324 -17.71 -2.85 -20.15
N ASN A 325 -18.37 -2.46 -19.06
CA ASN A 325 -18.73 -1.07 -18.78
C ASN A 325 -17.74 -0.35 -17.83
N ASN A 326 -16.68 -1.05 -17.40
CA ASN A 326 -15.78 -0.54 -16.40
C ASN A 326 -14.44 -0.09 -17.02
N GLN A 327 -13.94 1.02 -16.54
CA GLN A 327 -12.72 1.62 -17.08
C GLN A 327 -11.47 0.88 -16.59
N ILE A 328 -10.57 0.57 -17.51
CA ILE A 328 -9.18 0.20 -17.20
C ILE A 328 -8.35 1.49 -17.32
N ILE A 329 -7.94 2.06 -16.18
CA ILE A 329 -7.23 3.34 -16.16
C ILE A 329 -5.87 3.22 -16.82
N TYR A 330 -5.12 2.17 -16.49
CA TYR A 330 -3.84 1.84 -17.12
C TYR A 330 -3.46 0.38 -16.90
N ILE A 331 -2.56 -0.10 -17.77
CA ILE A 331 -1.80 -1.35 -17.62
C ILE A 331 -0.31 -0.99 -17.80
N VAL A 332 0.52 -1.21 -16.79
CA VAL A 332 1.95 -0.83 -16.79
C VAL A 332 2.85 -1.93 -16.25
#